data_a820567663b231cafb1f12d599a826d4
#
_entry.id   a820567663b231cafb1f12d599a826d4
#
_cell.length_a   1.000
_cell.length_b   1.000
_cell.length_c   1.000
_cell.angle_alpha   90.00
_cell.angle_beta   90.00
_cell.angle_gamma   90.00
#
_symmetry.space_group_name_H-M   'P 1'
#
loop_
_entity.id
_entity.type
_entity.pdbx_description
1 polymer ?
#
loop_
_entity_poly.entity_id
_entity_poly.type
_entity_poly.pdbx_seq_one_letter_code
_entity_poly.pdbx_strand_id
1 'polypeptide(L)'
;LRDVELAPAASLGVMAEGEAVLKGLQSFHSLPCFNTYLRQSYYIDVFNKGATPLKWKTSVTNDWILVSKKSGETTTEERIEVSIDWAKVPAGERILGTLDIMSDRGEKETVYISVFNPTSPSLAEMDTLFVENNGYVAMDAASFHRKVENDDIKMIVIPNLGFENTAVQLGNPMAKAQRTAGR
;
A
#
# COMPACT_ATOMS: atom_id res chain seq x y z
N LEU A 1 -17.16 30.67 3.36
CA LEU A 1 -16.00 30.01 2.76
C LEU A 1 -15.29 31.07 1.91
N ARG A 2 -13.99 31.29 2.13
CA ARG A 2 -13.19 32.11 1.22
C ARG A 2 -12.86 31.28 0.00
N ASP A 3 -13.09 31.81 -1.18
CA ASP A 3 -12.58 31.21 -2.42
C ASP A 3 -11.05 31.15 -2.36
N VAL A 4 -10.48 29.98 -2.67
CA VAL A 4 -9.04 29.80 -2.75
C VAL A 4 -8.61 30.23 -4.15
N GLU A 5 -7.91 31.36 -4.25
CA GLU A 5 -7.30 31.76 -5.52
C GLU A 5 -6.06 30.89 -5.79
N LEU A 6 -6.10 30.16 -6.90
CA LEU A 6 -4.96 29.38 -7.36
C LEU A 6 -3.88 30.31 -7.92
N ALA A 7 -2.62 29.96 -7.70
CA ALA A 7 -1.51 30.64 -8.36
C ALA A 7 -1.67 30.52 -9.89
N PRO A 8 -1.39 31.60 -10.68
CA PRO A 8 -1.56 31.56 -12.13
C PRO A 8 -0.72 30.50 -12.82
N ALA A 9 0.47 30.24 -12.30
CA ALA A 9 1.42 29.27 -12.85
C ALA A 9 1.22 27.89 -12.23
N ALA A 10 1.48 26.82 -13.02
CA ALA A 10 1.54 25.47 -12.50
C ALA A 10 2.56 25.34 -11.38
N SER A 11 2.26 24.55 -10.37
CA SER A 11 3.16 24.25 -9.25
C SER A 11 2.98 22.79 -8.82
N LEU A 12 4.08 22.10 -8.68
CA LEU A 12 4.11 20.68 -8.33
C LEU A 12 3.70 20.46 -6.88
N GLY A 13 2.80 19.52 -6.66
CA GLY A 13 2.49 18.93 -5.37
C GLY A 13 2.55 17.42 -5.45
N VAL A 14 2.94 16.79 -4.36
CA VAL A 14 3.02 15.33 -4.25
C VAL A 14 2.44 14.91 -2.91
N MET A 15 1.72 13.79 -2.89
CA MET A 15 1.25 13.14 -1.67
C MET A 15 1.46 11.64 -1.82
N ALA A 16 2.17 11.05 -0.89
CA ALA A 16 2.39 9.60 -0.85
C ALA A 16 1.30 8.91 -0.02
N GLU A 17 0.91 7.69 -0.41
CA GLU A 17 -0.02 6.86 0.37
C GLU A 17 0.47 6.67 1.80
N GLY A 18 -0.46 6.74 2.75
CA GLY A 18 -0.15 6.60 4.19
C GLY A 18 0.50 7.83 4.81
N GLU A 19 0.75 8.88 4.03
CA GLU A 19 1.30 10.14 4.55
C GLU A 19 0.24 10.88 5.36
N ALA A 20 0.45 10.96 6.67
CA ALA A 20 -0.38 11.79 7.53
C ALA A 20 0.05 13.26 7.37
N VAL A 21 -0.82 14.07 6.81
CA VAL A 21 -0.63 15.54 6.76
C VAL A 21 -0.76 16.11 8.19
N LEU A 22 0.27 15.92 8.99
CA LEU A 22 0.44 16.63 10.24
C LEU A 22 0.96 18.03 9.89
N LYS A 23 0.09 19.02 9.91
CA LYS A 23 0.44 20.40 9.64
C LYS A 23 1.74 20.79 10.36
N GLY A 24 2.80 21.02 9.60
CA GLY A 24 4.05 21.63 10.05
C GLY A 24 5.14 20.68 10.57
N LEU A 25 4.98 19.36 10.50
CA LEU A 25 5.96 18.42 11.04
C LEU A 25 6.63 17.51 9.98
N GLN A 26 6.09 17.41 8.77
CA GLN A 26 6.64 16.54 7.74
C GLN A 26 7.31 17.37 6.65
N SER A 27 8.61 17.19 6.49
CA SER A 27 9.43 17.87 5.46
C SER A 27 9.84 16.92 4.33
N PHE A 28 9.34 15.69 4.31
CA PHE A 28 9.69 14.70 3.30
C PHE A 28 8.52 13.74 3.03
N HIS A 29 8.42 13.27 1.79
CA HIS A 29 7.44 12.25 1.39
C HIS A 29 8.04 10.86 1.53
N SER A 30 7.26 9.92 2.05
CA SER A 30 7.66 8.51 2.14
C SER A 30 6.48 7.59 1.95
N LEU A 31 6.67 6.52 1.19
CA LEU A 31 5.72 5.41 1.14
C LEU A 31 5.88 4.50 2.36
N PRO A 32 4.81 3.77 2.75
CA PRO A 32 4.94 2.68 3.71
C PRO A 32 5.97 1.65 3.25
N CYS A 33 6.54 0.87 4.18
CA CYS A 33 7.56 -0.12 3.85
C CYS A 33 6.98 -1.23 2.96
N PHE A 34 7.62 -1.48 1.83
CA PHE A 34 7.31 -2.65 0.99
C PHE A 34 7.89 -3.91 1.63
N ASN A 35 7.10 -4.97 1.65
CA ASN A 35 7.44 -6.21 2.32
C ASN A 35 7.40 -7.38 1.33
N THR A 36 8.49 -8.14 1.23
CA THR A 36 8.61 -9.27 0.29
C THR A 36 7.56 -10.35 0.51
N TYR A 37 7.06 -10.50 1.73
CA TYR A 37 6.02 -11.49 2.06
C TYR A 37 4.62 -11.06 1.64
N LEU A 38 4.35 -9.75 1.58
CA LEU A 38 3.04 -9.18 1.25
C LEU A 38 2.97 -8.67 -0.19
N ARG A 39 4.10 -8.25 -0.77
CA ARG A 39 4.23 -7.77 -2.16
C ARG A 39 3.22 -6.70 -2.55
N GLN A 40 3.00 -5.74 -1.65
CA GLN A 40 2.04 -4.65 -1.86
C GLN A 40 2.48 -3.75 -3.03
N SER A 41 1.52 -3.00 -3.56
CA SER A 41 1.75 -1.76 -4.30
C SER A 41 1.19 -0.58 -3.49
N TYR A 42 1.76 0.59 -3.68
CA TYR A 42 1.31 1.84 -3.10
C TYR A 42 1.14 2.88 -4.19
N TYR A 43 0.46 3.98 -3.87
CA TYR A 43 0.28 5.05 -4.84
C TYR A 43 0.87 6.37 -4.37
N ILE A 44 1.09 7.25 -5.34
CA ILE A 44 1.47 8.63 -5.15
C ILE A 44 0.52 9.47 -5.99
N ASP A 45 -0.07 10.48 -5.40
CA ASP A 45 -0.84 11.49 -6.10
C ASP A 45 0.07 12.67 -6.46
N VAL A 46 0.19 12.93 -7.76
CA VAL A 46 0.86 14.10 -8.31
C VAL A 46 -0.21 15.11 -8.65
N PHE A 47 -0.17 16.27 -8.04
CA PHE A 47 -1.21 17.28 -8.21
C PHE A 47 -0.65 18.67 -8.53
N ASN A 48 -1.49 19.46 -9.17
CA ASN A 48 -1.17 20.81 -9.58
C ASN A 48 -1.76 21.82 -8.58
N LYS A 49 -0.91 22.62 -7.97
CA LYS A 49 -1.29 23.72 -7.07
C LYS A 49 -1.57 25.05 -7.79
N GLY A 50 -1.48 25.06 -9.14
CA GLY A 50 -1.67 26.25 -9.96
C GLY A 50 -2.77 26.10 -11.00
N ALA A 51 -3.02 27.15 -11.77
CA ALA A 51 -4.12 27.25 -12.73
C ALA A 51 -3.77 26.75 -14.15
N THR A 52 -2.49 26.71 -14.54
CA THR A 52 -2.05 26.22 -15.85
C THR A 52 -1.65 24.74 -15.77
N PRO A 53 -1.76 23.95 -16.85
CA PRO A 53 -1.37 22.53 -16.83
C PRO A 53 0.06 22.31 -16.34
N LEU A 54 0.26 21.30 -15.51
CA LEU A 54 1.53 20.86 -14.94
C LEU A 54 2.05 19.67 -15.74
N LYS A 55 3.24 19.82 -16.35
CA LYS A 55 3.96 18.70 -16.94
C LYS A 55 4.98 18.18 -15.94
N TRP A 56 5.03 16.85 -15.81
CA TRP A 56 5.91 16.20 -14.84
C TRP A 56 6.55 14.92 -15.41
N LYS A 57 7.66 14.52 -14.82
CA LYS A 57 8.35 13.26 -15.10
C LYS A 57 8.89 12.65 -13.82
N THR A 58 9.05 11.32 -13.83
CA THR A 58 9.63 10.57 -12.72
C THR A 58 11.04 10.09 -13.05
N SER A 59 11.85 9.91 -12.01
CA SER A 59 13.15 9.25 -12.06
C SER A 59 13.34 8.43 -10.78
N VAL A 60 13.87 7.22 -10.89
CA VAL A 60 14.12 6.32 -9.76
C VAL A 60 15.61 6.10 -9.58
N THR A 61 16.05 5.92 -8.33
CA THR A 61 17.46 5.63 -8.02
C THR A 61 17.85 4.18 -8.26
N ASN A 62 16.88 3.27 -8.25
CA ASN A 62 17.12 1.84 -8.35
C ASN A 62 16.16 1.22 -9.37
N ASP A 63 16.63 0.28 -10.16
CA ASP A 63 15.87 -0.39 -11.22
C ASP A 63 14.81 -1.40 -10.72
N TRP A 64 14.82 -1.69 -9.42
CA TRP A 64 13.78 -2.47 -8.76
C TRP A 64 12.55 -1.64 -8.38
N ILE A 65 12.59 -0.31 -8.49
CA ILE A 65 11.42 0.56 -8.29
C ILE A 65 10.66 0.67 -9.62
N LEU A 66 9.44 0.17 -9.63
CA LEU A 66 8.56 0.24 -10.79
C LEU A 66 7.50 1.31 -10.56
N VAL A 67 7.24 2.11 -11.59
CA VAL A 67 6.18 3.13 -11.60
C VAL A 67 5.25 2.91 -12.79
N SER A 68 3.95 3.08 -12.58
CA SER A 68 2.94 2.88 -13.63
C SER A 68 3.05 3.91 -14.76
N LYS A 69 3.51 5.13 -14.44
CA LYS A 69 3.76 6.20 -15.43
C LYS A 69 5.07 6.90 -15.14
N LYS A 70 5.84 7.16 -16.21
CA LYS A 70 7.13 7.87 -16.12
C LYS A 70 7.02 9.37 -16.38
N SER A 71 5.91 9.85 -16.93
CA SER A 71 5.64 11.27 -17.17
C SER A 71 4.16 11.47 -17.42
N GLY A 72 3.69 12.70 -17.22
CA GLY A 72 2.30 13.06 -17.48
C GLY A 72 2.11 14.58 -17.59
N GLU A 73 0.86 14.96 -17.85
CA GLU A 73 0.40 16.34 -17.82
C GLU A 73 -0.96 16.35 -17.11
N THR A 74 -1.08 17.15 -16.06
CA THR A 74 -2.32 17.23 -15.28
C THR A 74 -2.73 18.67 -15.01
N THR A 75 -4.02 18.91 -15.00
CA THR A 75 -4.62 20.19 -14.56
C THR A 75 -5.04 20.16 -13.10
N THR A 76 -5.33 18.99 -12.57
CA THR A 76 -5.75 18.77 -11.18
C THR A 76 -4.82 17.80 -10.47
N GLU A 77 -5.04 16.50 -10.65
CA GLU A 77 -4.24 15.44 -10.04
C GLU A 77 -4.12 14.23 -10.97
N GLU A 78 -3.08 13.44 -10.76
CA GLU A 78 -2.89 12.15 -11.42
C GLU A 78 -2.25 11.17 -10.44
N ARG A 79 -2.86 10.00 -10.30
CA ARG A 79 -2.34 8.92 -9.47
C ARG A 79 -1.37 8.06 -10.25
N ILE A 80 -0.22 7.78 -9.65
CA ILE A 80 0.77 6.82 -10.14
C ILE A 80 0.95 5.71 -9.12
N GLU A 81 0.96 4.47 -9.57
CA GLU A 81 1.25 3.31 -8.73
C GLU A 81 2.75 3.05 -8.70
N VAL A 82 3.22 2.67 -7.52
CA VAL A 82 4.60 2.25 -7.24
C VAL A 82 4.58 0.81 -6.76
N SER A 83 5.37 -0.02 -7.39
CA SER A 83 5.55 -1.42 -7.04
C SER A 83 7.03 -1.81 -7.08
N ILE A 84 7.34 -3.03 -6.66
CA ILE A 84 8.71 -3.51 -6.51
C ILE A 84 8.96 -4.71 -7.41
N ASP A 85 10.02 -4.65 -8.20
CA ASP A 85 10.56 -5.82 -8.92
C ASP A 85 11.39 -6.66 -7.93
N TRP A 86 10.72 -7.61 -7.28
CA TRP A 86 11.30 -8.44 -6.24
C TRP A 86 12.46 -9.32 -6.72
N ALA A 87 12.58 -9.55 -8.03
CA ALA A 87 13.70 -10.30 -8.60
C ALA A 87 15.02 -9.51 -8.58
N LYS A 88 14.94 -8.18 -8.49
CA LYS A 88 16.09 -7.29 -8.51
C LYS A 88 16.45 -6.69 -7.16
N VAL A 89 15.56 -6.78 -6.18
CA VAL A 89 15.83 -6.24 -4.85
C VAL A 89 16.92 -7.07 -4.16
N PRO A 90 18.01 -6.45 -3.68
CA PRO A 90 19.00 -7.16 -2.88
C PRO A 90 18.39 -7.66 -1.56
N ALA A 91 19.00 -8.65 -0.96
CA ALA A 91 18.59 -9.11 0.36
C ALA A 91 18.96 -8.06 1.44
N GLY A 92 18.07 -7.87 2.41
CA GLY A 92 18.31 -6.95 3.52
C GLY A 92 17.02 -6.58 4.28
N GLU A 93 17.19 -6.20 5.53
CA GLU A 93 16.06 -5.79 6.39
C GLU A 93 15.62 -4.35 6.12
N ARG A 94 16.49 -3.52 5.56
CA ARG A 94 16.18 -2.12 5.24
C ARG A 94 16.95 -1.68 4.00
N ILE A 95 16.30 -1.81 2.86
CA ILE A 95 16.83 -1.38 1.56
C ILE A 95 16.14 -0.05 1.22
N LEU A 96 16.91 0.94 0.84
CA LEU A 96 16.42 2.28 0.58
C LEU A 96 16.57 2.64 -0.90
N GLY A 97 15.59 3.38 -1.40
CA GLY A 97 15.59 4.01 -2.70
C GLY A 97 14.79 5.28 -2.69
N THR A 98 14.79 6.01 -3.80
CA THR A 98 13.99 7.21 -3.98
C THR A 98 13.33 7.25 -5.35
N LEU A 99 12.19 7.89 -5.39
CA LEU A 99 11.49 8.28 -6.59
C LEU A 99 11.43 9.81 -6.61
N ASP A 100 12.06 10.42 -7.60
CA ASP A 100 11.99 11.85 -7.84
C ASP A 100 10.87 12.15 -8.84
N ILE A 101 10.08 13.18 -8.54
CA ILE A 101 9.06 13.73 -9.42
C ILE A 101 9.48 15.18 -9.72
N MET A 102 9.64 15.49 -11.00
CA MET A 102 10.15 16.77 -11.45
C MET A 102 9.17 17.44 -12.40
N SER A 103 8.88 18.71 -12.18
CA SER A 103 8.11 19.53 -13.12
C SER A 103 9.01 20.09 -14.25
N ASP A 104 8.38 20.49 -15.36
CA ASP A 104 9.04 21.21 -16.46
C ASP A 104 9.53 22.62 -16.06
N ARG A 105 9.13 23.08 -14.88
CA ARG A 105 9.54 24.36 -14.27
C ARG A 105 10.73 24.23 -13.33
N GLY A 106 11.26 23.00 -13.16
CA GLY A 106 12.44 22.75 -12.32
C GLY A 106 12.11 22.46 -10.84
N GLU A 107 10.83 22.41 -10.46
CA GLU A 107 10.45 21.94 -9.13
C GLU A 107 10.71 20.44 -9.04
N LYS A 108 11.13 19.98 -7.86
CA LYS A 108 11.44 18.58 -7.59
C LYS A 108 10.92 18.19 -6.21
N GLU A 109 10.17 17.09 -6.18
CA GLU A 109 9.77 16.41 -4.96
C GLU A 109 10.37 15.00 -4.94
N THR A 110 10.85 14.58 -3.78
CA THR A 110 11.49 13.27 -3.59
C THR A 110 10.66 12.44 -2.63
N VAL A 111 10.26 11.24 -3.08
CA VAL A 111 9.56 10.25 -2.27
C VAL A 111 10.53 9.15 -1.88
N TYR A 112 10.66 8.92 -0.56
CA TYR A 112 11.51 7.88 -0.01
C TYR A 112 10.80 6.54 -0.04
N ILE A 113 11.52 5.50 -0.43
CA ILE A 113 11.04 4.13 -0.55
C ILE A 113 11.92 3.25 0.32
N SER A 114 11.28 2.46 1.18
CA SER A 114 11.96 1.44 1.97
C SER A 114 11.40 0.06 1.66
N VAL A 115 12.28 -0.94 1.62
CA VAL A 115 11.95 -2.32 1.30
C VAL A 115 12.53 -3.26 2.35
N PHE A 116 11.71 -4.18 2.82
CA PHE A 116 12.08 -5.29 3.68
C PHE A 116 12.14 -6.57 2.85
N ASN A 117 13.35 -7.09 2.61
CA ASN A 117 13.59 -8.32 1.82
C ASN A 117 14.65 -9.20 2.52
N PRO A 118 14.33 -9.79 3.69
CA PRO A 118 15.26 -10.62 4.43
C PRO A 118 15.50 -11.96 3.71
N THR A 119 16.59 -12.62 4.03
CA THR A 119 16.92 -13.96 3.52
C THR A 119 16.18 -15.08 4.23
N SER A 120 15.68 -14.83 5.44
CA SER A 120 14.96 -15.78 6.28
C SER A 120 13.90 -15.05 7.12
N PRO A 121 12.74 -15.67 7.35
CA PRO A 121 12.30 -16.94 6.78
C PRO A 121 12.04 -16.83 5.26
N SER A 122 12.11 -17.95 4.55
CA SER A 122 11.73 -18.02 3.13
C SER A 122 10.20 -17.90 2.95
N LEU A 123 9.75 -17.56 1.74
CA LEU A 123 8.31 -17.51 1.44
C LEU A 123 7.59 -18.83 1.73
N ALA A 124 8.26 -19.96 1.54
CA ALA A 124 7.68 -21.29 1.83
C ALA A 124 7.51 -21.52 3.34
N GLU A 125 8.40 -20.99 4.17
CA GLU A 125 8.27 -21.06 5.63
C GLU A 125 7.18 -20.12 6.16
N MET A 126 6.76 -19.15 5.37
CA MET A 126 5.69 -18.19 5.71
C MET A 126 4.27 -18.68 5.38
N ASP A 127 4.12 -19.82 4.70
CA ASP A 127 2.83 -20.33 4.20
C ASP A 127 1.73 -20.47 5.27
N THR A 128 2.13 -20.63 6.53
CA THR A 128 1.20 -20.76 7.67
C THR A 128 1.27 -19.61 8.67
N LEU A 129 1.92 -18.50 8.30
CA LEU A 129 2.13 -17.37 9.19
C LEU A 129 1.47 -16.12 8.63
N PHE A 130 1.01 -15.26 9.53
CA PHE A 130 0.57 -13.92 9.21
C PHE A 130 1.71 -12.93 9.48
N VAL A 131 1.87 -11.97 8.57
CA VAL A 131 2.97 -11.02 8.60
C VAL A 131 2.50 -9.70 9.18
N GLU A 132 3.24 -9.20 10.17
CA GLU A 132 3.10 -7.82 10.62
C GLU A 132 3.74 -6.88 9.59
N ASN A 133 3.05 -5.80 9.26
CA ASN A 133 3.57 -4.73 8.43
C ASN A 133 2.96 -3.39 8.84
N ASN A 134 3.78 -2.37 8.99
CA ASN A 134 3.37 -1.02 9.38
C ASN A 134 2.54 -0.96 10.69
N GLY A 135 2.83 -1.82 11.65
CA GLY A 135 2.20 -1.84 12.97
C GLY A 135 0.90 -2.62 13.06
N TYR A 136 0.50 -3.37 12.03
CA TYR A 136 -0.70 -4.22 12.06
C TYR A 136 -0.49 -5.56 11.37
N VAL A 137 -1.33 -6.53 11.72
CA VAL A 137 -1.42 -7.84 11.05
C VAL A 137 -2.80 -7.94 10.43
N ALA A 138 -2.87 -8.05 9.10
CA ALA A 138 -4.10 -8.33 8.38
C ALA A 138 -4.27 -9.85 8.23
N MET A 139 -5.44 -10.37 8.63
CA MET A 139 -5.76 -11.79 8.53
C MET A 139 -7.09 -11.95 7.79
N ASP A 140 -7.06 -12.63 6.65
CA ASP A 140 -8.29 -13.03 6.00
C ASP A 140 -8.99 -14.14 6.81
N ALA A 141 -10.29 -13.99 7.01
CA ALA A 141 -11.07 -14.94 7.81
C ALA A 141 -11.11 -16.35 7.20
N ALA A 142 -10.94 -16.47 5.89
CA ALA A 142 -10.89 -17.75 5.21
C ALA A 142 -9.52 -18.45 5.27
N SER A 143 -8.47 -17.72 5.63
CA SER A 143 -7.09 -18.23 5.73
C SER A 143 -6.75 -18.83 7.10
N PHE A 144 -7.73 -19.39 7.80
CA PHE A 144 -7.51 -20.03 9.10
C PHE A 144 -6.74 -21.36 8.94
N HIS A 145 -5.77 -21.62 9.81
CA HIS A 145 -5.02 -22.88 9.82
C HIS A 145 -5.78 -24.04 10.46
N ARG A 146 -6.67 -23.72 11.38
CA ARG A 146 -7.45 -24.71 12.12
C ARG A 146 -8.82 -24.16 12.47
N LYS A 147 -9.84 -25.00 12.31
CA LYS A 147 -11.20 -24.75 12.79
C LYS A 147 -11.63 -25.83 13.76
N VAL A 148 -12.48 -25.49 14.69
CA VAL A 148 -13.16 -26.42 15.58
C VAL A 148 -14.65 -26.32 15.29
N GLU A 149 -15.21 -27.41 14.82
CA GLU A 149 -16.62 -27.53 14.47
C GLU A 149 -17.32 -28.54 15.40
N ASN A 150 -18.61 -28.44 15.49
CA ASN A 150 -19.46 -29.42 16.14
C ASN A 150 -20.62 -29.82 15.20
N ASP A 151 -21.52 -30.67 15.67
CA ASP A 151 -22.63 -31.17 14.84
C ASP A 151 -23.63 -30.08 14.47
N ASP A 152 -23.77 -29.05 15.32
CA ASP A 152 -24.73 -27.97 15.14
C ASP A 152 -24.16 -26.81 14.30
N ILE A 153 -22.85 -26.58 14.35
CA ILE A 153 -22.20 -25.44 13.69
C ILE A 153 -21.02 -25.88 12.84
N LYS A 154 -21.14 -25.61 11.55
CA LYS A 154 -20.08 -25.77 10.56
C LYS A 154 -19.59 -24.41 10.08
N MET A 155 -18.30 -24.28 9.84
CA MET A 155 -17.73 -23.11 9.21
C MET A 155 -17.66 -23.34 7.70
N ILE A 156 -18.36 -22.49 6.95
CA ILE A 156 -18.48 -22.57 5.49
C ILE A 156 -17.70 -21.42 4.89
N VAL A 157 -16.75 -21.74 4.01
CA VAL A 157 -16.05 -20.74 3.17
C VAL A 157 -16.87 -20.53 1.90
N ILE A 158 -17.24 -19.30 1.63
CA ILE A 158 -18.03 -18.92 0.46
C ILE A 158 -17.09 -18.25 -0.54
N PRO A 159 -16.82 -18.86 -1.69
CA PRO A 159 -15.99 -18.26 -2.73
C PRO A 159 -16.73 -17.12 -3.45
N ASN A 160 -15.97 -16.21 -4.03
CA ASN A 160 -16.45 -15.06 -4.80
C ASN A 160 -17.36 -14.10 -4.01
N LEU A 161 -17.15 -14.00 -2.71
CA LEU A 161 -17.84 -13.09 -1.82
C LEU A 161 -16.82 -12.37 -0.92
N GLY A 162 -17.06 -11.08 -0.65
CA GLY A 162 -16.18 -10.26 0.19
C GLY A 162 -15.07 -9.57 -0.60
N PHE A 163 -14.24 -8.81 0.11
CA PHE A 163 -13.19 -7.96 -0.48
C PHE A 163 -12.08 -8.79 -1.14
N GLU A 164 -11.66 -9.90 -0.50
CA GLU A 164 -10.61 -10.81 -0.99
C GLU A 164 -11.20 -12.03 -1.74
N ASN A 165 -12.41 -11.89 -2.31
CA ASN A 165 -13.12 -12.95 -3.03
C ASN A 165 -13.43 -14.18 -2.17
N THR A 166 -13.37 -14.07 -0.86
CA THR A 166 -13.79 -15.13 0.09
C THR A 166 -14.50 -14.53 1.28
N ALA A 167 -15.45 -15.25 1.82
CA ALA A 167 -16.12 -14.93 3.07
C ALA A 167 -16.31 -16.21 3.90
N VAL A 168 -16.47 -16.06 5.20
CA VAL A 168 -16.74 -17.18 6.11
C VAL A 168 -18.10 -16.98 6.75
N GLN A 169 -18.92 -18.01 6.70
CA GLN A 169 -20.21 -18.07 7.34
C GLN A 169 -20.23 -19.23 8.37
N LEU A 170 -20.76 -18.96 9.55
CA LEU A 170 -21.16 -20.04 10.45
C LEU A 170 -22.49 -20.62 9.95
N GLY A 171 -22.51 -21.87 9.62
CA GLY A 171 -23.73 -22.59 9.22
C GLY A 171 -24.71 -22.72 10.37
N ASN A 172 -25.97 -23.01 10.04
CA ASN A 172 -27.09 -23.12 10.96
C ASN A 172 -27.32 -21.85 11.82
N PRO A 173 -27.91 -20.78 11.22
CA PRO A 173 -28.20 -19.54 11.94
C PRO A 173 -29.20 -19.71 13.09
N MET A 174 -29.89 -20.85 13.16
CA MET A 174 -30.83 -21.21 14.23
C MET A 174 -30.21 -22.05 15.34
N ALA A 175 -28.90 -22.31 15.26
CA ALA A 175 -28.21 -23.04 16.34
C ALA A 175 -28.28 -22.28 17.66
N LYS A 176 -28.39 -23.01 18.77
CA LYS A 176 -28.30 -22.41 20.09
C LYS A 176 -26.94 -21.76 20.29
N ALA A 177 -26.92 -20.69 21.11
CA ALA A 177 -25.67 -20.05 21.48
C ALA A 177 -24.64 -21.05 22.02
N GLN A 178 -23.46 -21.05 21.44
CA GLN A 178 -22.36 -21.93 21.83
C GLN A 178 -21.56 -21.25 22.93
N ARG A 179 -21.21 -22.00 23.97
CA ARG A 179 -20.20 -21.55 24.93
C ARG A 179 -18.81 -21.85 24.39
N THR A 180 -17.90 -20.90 24.49
CA THR A 180 -16.48 -21.21 24.29
C THR A 180 -16.11 -22.33 25.24
N ALA A 181 -15.53 -23.41 24.72
CA ALA A 181 -14.98 -24.46 25.56
C ALA A 181 -13.99 -23.78 26.52
N GLY A 182 -14.28 -23.86 27.82
CA GLY A 182 -13.34 -23.42 28.84
C GLY A 182 -12.01 -24.15 28.62
N ARG A 183 -10.91 -23.40 28.72
CA ARG A 183 -9.57 -23.96 28.72
C ARG A 183 -9.37 -24.83 29.94
#